data_c18561e38d2ddebf4e9cd9aea562782f
#
_entry.id   c18561e38d2ddebf4e9cd9aea562782f
#
_cell.length_a   1.000
_cell.length_b   1.000
_cell.length_c   1.000
_cell.angle_alpha   90.00
_cell.angle_beta   90.00
_cell.angle_gamma   90.00
#
_symmetry.space_group_name_H-M   'P 1'
#
loop_
_entity.id
_entity.type
_entity.pdbx_description
1 polymer ?
#
loop_
_entity_poly.entity_id
_entity_poly.type
_entity_poly.pdbx_seq_one_letter_code
_entity_poly.pdbx_strand_id
1 'polypeptide(L)'
;MKLVIVESPAKAKTIEKYLKEIDKAGDFVVRASVGHVRDLPKSNKKAIDIEGGFIPHYEVVPGKQKVITELRELAKDADEVMLATDPDREGEAIAWHIGEELGLKKPERIVFNEITKEAIAEAIEHPRLIDQNLRYAQEARRVLDRLVGYDLSGLIWKKVRYGLSAGRVQSPALRILMEREREIRAFMPETYFVITADTKTPKGDALRLTCAVEPKKKDEAERIIDAVKKDGLTVTDVSETEAKRVARPPFTTSTLQQTASSRLGLSPSNTMRIAQKLYEAGHITYMRTDSVNLGVPARAA
;
A
#
# COMPACT_ATOMS: atom_id res chain seq x y z
N MET A 1 20.40 -11.57 -28.36
CA MET A 1 20.16 -10.53 -27.33
C MET A 1 18.82 -10.81 -26.65
N LYS A 2 18.76 -10.76 -25.30
CA LYS A 2 17.53 -10.86 -24.51
C LYS A 2 17.13 -9.48 -23.99
N LEU A 3 15.94 -9.00 -24.31
CA LEU A 3 15.44 -7.71 -23.89
C LEU A 3 14.58 -7.84 -22.63
N VAL A 4 14.96 -7.16 -21.55
CA VAL A 4 14.19 -7.10 -20.30
C VAL A 4 13.59 -5.70 -20.17
N ILE A 5 12.26 -5.60 -20.08
CA ILE A 5 11.56 -4.32 -19.99
C ILE A 5 10.96 -4.16 -18.59
N VAL A 6 11.31 -3.07 -17.91
CA VAL A 6 10.82 -2.69 -16.57
C VAL A 6 10.05 -1.37 -16.62
N GLU A 7 9.39 -0.98 -15.52
CA GLU A 7 8.65 0.28 -15.48
C GLU A 7 9.49 1.50 -15.14
N SER A 8 10.64 1.35 -14.41
CA SER A 8 11.43 2.51 -13.97
C SER A 8 12.91 2.42 -14.34
N PRO A 9 13.56 3.56 -14.65
CA PRO A 9 15.01 3.59 -14.94
C PRO A 9 15.89 3.18 -13.76
N ALA A 10 15.45 3.41 -12.52
CA ALA A 10 16.20 3.00 -11.32
C ALA A 10 16.21 1.47 -11.21
N LYS A 11 15.06 0.83 -11.37
CA LYS A 11 14.93 -0.63 -11.42
C LYS A 11 15.75 -1.24 -12.55
N ALA A 12 15.75 -0.60 -13.74
CA ALA A 12 16.56 -1.04 -14.87
C ALA A 12 18.04 -1.14 -14.52
N LYS A 13 18.62 -0.14 -13.87
CA LYS A 13 20.03 -0.12 -13.47
C LYS A 13 20.36 -1.25 -12.47
N THR A 14 19.51 -1.46 -11.49
CA THR A 14 19.72 -2.49 -10.47
C THR A 14 19.66 -3.89 -11.08
N ILE A 15 18.64 -4.14 -11.91
CA ILE A 15 18.47 -5.45 -12.59
C ILE A 15 19.63 -5.68 -13.59
N GLU A 16 20.01 -4.70 -14.38
CA GLU A 16 21.11 -4.83 -15.32
C GLU A 16 22.43 -5.21 -14.63
N LYS A 17 22.68 -4.63 -13.44
CA LYS A 17 23.84 -4.99 -12.62
C LYS A 17 23.81 -6.48 -12.24
N TYR A 18 22.68 -6.96 -11.71
CA TYR A 18 22.57 -8.36 -11.29
C TYR A 18 22.60 -9.33 -12.46
N LEU A 19 22.00 -8.98 -13.60
CA LEU A 19 22.04 -9.82 -14.80
C LEU A 19 23.49 -10.03 -15.31
N LYS A 20 24.32 -8.98 -15.28
CA LYS A 20 25.76 -9.09 -15.60
C LYS A 20 26.54 -9.97 -14.62
N GLU A 21 26.07 -10.09 -13.38
CA GLU A 21 26.69 -10.98 -12.38
C GLU A 21 26.20 -12.44 -12.51
N ILE A 22 24.95 -12.65 -12.94
CA ILE A 22 24.32 -13.98 -13.13
C ILE A 22 24.92 -14.64 -14.37
N ASP A 23 24.91 -13.95 -15.49
CA ASP A 23 25.37 -14.43 -16.76
C ASP A 23 26.36 -13.45 -17.40
N LYS A 24 27.67 -13.72 -17.22
CA LYS A 24 28.76 -12.90 -17.76
C LYS A 24 28.86 -12.94 -19.29
N ALA A 25 28.33 -13.96 -19.92
CA ALA A 25 28.27 -14.13 -21.35
C ALA A 25 26.91 -13.74 -21.93
N GLY A 26 25.92 -13.56 -21.09
CA GLY A 26 24.55 -13.24 -21.47
C GLY A 26 24.42 -11.86 -22.06
N ASP A 27 23.81 -11.81 -23.22
CA ASP A 27 23.55 -10.57 -23.96
C ASP A 27 22.18 -9.99 -23.54
N PHE A 28 22.11 -9.52 -22.28
CA PHE A 28 20.92 -8.88 -21.74
C PHE A 28 20.95 -7.37 -21.96
N VAL A 29 19.85 -6.83 -22.48
CA VAL A 29 19.59 -5.39 -22.57
C VAL A 29 18.38 -5.06 -21.69
N VAL A 30 18.56 -4.18 -20.70
CA VAL A 30 17.47 -3.75 -19.82
C VAL A 30 17.02 -2.35 -20.19
N ARG A 31 15.71 -2.15 -20.38
CA ARG A 31 15.13 -0.85 -20.72
C ARG A 31 13.90 -0.54 -19.87
N ALA A 32 13.63 0.74 -19.66
CA ALA A 32 12.49 1.19 -18.89
C ALA A 32 11.41 1.79 -19.78
N SER A 33 10.14 1.42 -19.55
CA SER A 33 8.97 2.05 -20.17
C SER A 33 8.63 3.42 -19.57
N VAL A 34 9.24 3.74 -18.42
CA VAL A 34 8.97 4.97 -17.65
C VAL A 34 7.47 5.06 -17.26
N GLY A 35 6.92 3.99 -16.68
CA GLY A 35 5.53 3.85 -16.29
C GLY A 35 4.62 3.41 -17.45
N HIS A 36 3.33 3.76 -17.38
CA HIS A 36 2.35 3.40 -18.40
C HIS A 36 2.68 3.99 -19.78
N VAL A 37 2.57 3.16 -20.82
CA VAL A 37 2.75 3.56 -22.22
C VAL A 37 1.42 3.88 -22.89
N ARG A 38 0.29 3.34 -22.40
CA ARG A 38 -1.08 3.60 -22.86
C ARG A 38 -1.97 4.01 -21.71
N ASP A 39 -2.97 4.84 -21.99
CA ASP A 39 -4.03 5.21 -21.05
C ASP A 39 -5.33 5.52 -21.79
N LEU A 40 -6.42 5.68 -21.04
CA LEU A 40 -7.70 6.10 -21.60
C LEU A 40 -7.62 7.54 -22.14
N PRO A 41 -8.23 7.84 -23.30
CA PRO A 41 -8.28 9.21 -23.83
C PRO A 41 -8.93 10.18 -22.83
N LYS A 42 -8.60 11.46 -22.95
CA LYS A 42 -9.17 12.50 -22.08
C LYS A 42 -10.69 12.64 -22.22
N SER A 43 -11.22 12.42 -23.42
CA SER A 43 -12.65 12.50 -23.71
C SER A 43 -13.40 11.27 -23.19
N ASN A 44 -14.41 11.47 -22.32
CA ASN A 44 -15.24 10.36 -21.81
C ASN A 44 -15.96 9.59 -22.91
N LYS A 45 -16.51 10.29 -23.91
CA LYS A 45 -17.25 9.66 -25.01
C LYS A 45 -16.41 8.70 -25.85
N LYS A 46 -15.08 8.88 -25.86
CA LYS A 46 -14.12 8.05 -26.61
C LYS A 46 -13.38 7.05 -25.74
N ALA A 47 -13.49 7.20 -24.41
CA ALA A 47 -12.68 6.42 -23.48
C ALA A 47 -13.25 5.02 -23.24
N ILE A 48 -14.57 4.90 -23.17
CA ILE A 48 -15.26 3.67 -22.78
C ILE A 48 -16.52 3.52 -23.62
N ASP A 49 -16.66 2.39 -24.29
CA ASP A 49 -17.88 1.97 -24.94
C ASP A 49 -18.81 1.30 -23.91
N ILE A 50 -19.76 2.07 -23.39
CA ILE A 50 -20.70 1.63 -22.35
C ILE A 50 -21.71 0.64 -22.94
N GLU A 51 -22.24 0.92 -24.16
CA GLU A 51 -23.25 0.11 -24.83
C GLU A 51 -22.68 -1.24 -25.27
N GLY A 52 -21.41 -1.28 -25.68
CA GLY A 52 -20.67 -2.48 -26.04
C GLY A 52 -20.21 -3.33 -24.85
N GLY A 53 -20.54 -2.95 -23.61
CA GLY A 53 -20.17 -3.71 -22.40
C GLY A 53 -18.97 -3.13 -21.64
N PHE A 54 -18.87 -1.83 -21.56
CA PHE A 54 -17.82 -1.09 -20.85
C PHE A 54 -16.41 -1.33 -21.40
N ILE A 55 -16.29 -1.47 -22.72
CA ILE A 55 -15.01 -1.73 -23.38
C ILE A 55 -14.14 -0.47 -23.34
N PRO A 56 -12.92 -0.51 -22.73
CA PRO A 56 -12.03 0.64 -22.72
C PRO A 56 -11.27 0.76 -24.04
N HIS A 57 -11.13 1.98 -24.53
CA HIS A 57 -10.28 2.31 -25.65
C HIS A 57 -9.00 2.96 -25.16
N TYR A 58 -7.86 2.36 -25.45
CA TYR A 58 -6.57 2.86 -25.01
C TYR A 58 -5.86 3.60 -26.15
N GLU A 59 -5.19 4.69 -25.81
CA GLU A 59 -4.29 5.42 -26.70
C GLU A 59 -2.91 5.56 -26.07
N VAL A 60 -1.88 5.72 -26.91
CA VAL A 60 -0.52 5.96 -26.43
C VAL A 60 -0.48 7.28 -25.64
N VAL A 61 0.09 7.24 -24.44
CA VAL A 61 0.24 8.42 -23.60
C VAL A 61 1.10 9.47 -24.31
N PRO A 62 0.66 10.75 -24.38
CA PRO A 62 1.45 11.82 -24.97
C PRO A 62 2.89 11.88 -24.43
N GLY A 63 3.87 11.92 -25.32
CA GLY A 63 5.29 11.91 -24.97
C GLY A 63 5.93 10.52 -24.84
N LYS A 64 5.16 9.43 -24.95
CA LYS A 64 5.69 8.05 -24.88
C LYS A 64 6.10 7.47 -26.24
N GLN A 65 5.80 8.12 -27.34
CA GLN A 65 6.12 7.64 -28.68
C GLN A 65 7.62 7.29 -28.85
N LYS A 66 8.52 8.13 -28.32
CA LYS A 66 9.97 7.89 -28.43
C LYS A 66 10.36 6.61 -27.68
N VAL A 67 9.86 6.41 -26.49
CA VAL A 67 10.12 5.20 -25.67
C VAL A 67 9.59 3.96 -26.38
N ILE A 68 8.36 4.02 -26.91
CA ILE A 68 7.76 2.89 -27.66
C ILE A 68 8.56 2.59 -28.89
N THR A 69 9.01 3.60 -29.65
CA THR A 69 9.82 3.41 -30.86
C THR A 69 11.16 2.73 -30.51
N GLU A 70 11.86 3.21 -29.50
CA GLU A 70 13.11 2.57 -29.01
C GLU A 70 12.88 1.12 -28.60
N LEU A 71 11.85 0.87 -27.77
CA LEU A 71 11.52 -0.49 -27.33
C LEU A 71 11.16 -1.42 -28.51
N ARG A 72 10.45 -0.88 -29.52
CA ARG A 72 10.06 -1.65 -30.71
C ARG A 72 11.26 -1.99 -31.60
N GLU A 73 12.22 -1.09 -31.73
CA GLU A 73 13.48 -1.38 -32.45
C GLU A 73 14.26 -2.46 -31.74
N LEU A 74 14.46 -2.33 -30.43
CA LEU A 74 15.18 -3.35 -29.63
C LEU A 74 14.45 -4.70 -29.62
N ALA A 75 13.13 -4.72 -29.58
CA ALA A 75 12.35 -5.95 -29.59
C ALA A 75 12.42 -6.70 -30.92
N LYS A 76 12.67 -6.00 -32.05
CA LYS A 76 12.88 -6.64 -33.37
C LYS A 76 14.21 -7.40 -33.42
N ASP A 77 15.23 -6.87 -32.76
CA ASP A 77 16.58 -7.44 -32.75
C ASP A 77 16.79 -8.45 -31.59
N ALA A 78 15.78 -8.57 -30.71
CA ALA A 78 15.84 -9.49 -29.57
C ALA A 78 15.33 -10.88 -29.91
N ASP A 79 16.05 -11.89 -29.44
CA ASP A 79 15.63 -13.30 -29.52
C ASP A 79 14.48 -13.58 -28.54
N GLU A 80 14.51 -12.93 -27.38
CA GLU A 80 13.53 -13.03 -26.31
C GLU A 80 13.20 -11.67 -25.73
N VAL A 81 11.93 -11.43 -25.41
CA VAL A 81 11.46 -10.21 -24.73
C VAL A 81 10.74 -10.57 -23.43
N MET A 82 11.32 -10.15 -22.31
CA MET A 82 10.81 -10.41 -20.97
C MET A 82 10.26 -9.13 -20.33
N LEU A 83 9.07 -9.21 -19.76
CA LEU A 83 8.41 -8.09 -19.11
C LEU A 83 8.57 -8.23 -17.58
N ALA A 84 9.38 -7.36 -16.97
CA ALA A 84 9.81 -7.42 -15.57
C ALA A 84 9.24 -6.26 -14.74
N THR A 85 7.99 -5.88 -14.99
CA THR A 85 7.27 -4.85 -14.22
C THR A 85 6.89 -5.35 -12.82
N ASP A 86 6.42 -4.47 -11.92
CA ASP A 86 6.13 -4.80 -10.52
C ASP A 86 5.12 -5.96 -10.35
N PRO A 87 5.17 -6.70 -9.23
CA PRO A 87 4.34 -7.90 -8.99
C PRO A 87 2.92 -7.53 -8.51
N ASP A 88 2.32 -6.48 -9.07
CA ASP A 88 0.95 -6.08 -8.77
C ASP A 88 0.10 -5.92 -10.04
N ARG A 89 -1.19 -5.61 -9.86
CA ARG A 89 -2.11 -5.43 -10.99
C ARG A 89 -1.74 -4.26 -11.92
N GLU A 90 -1.09 -3.22 -11.41
CA GLU A 90 -0.62 -2.08 -12.21
C GLU A 90 0.57 -2.53 -13.08
N GLY A 91 1.53 -3.28 -12.51
CA GLY A 91 2.64 -3.85 -13.26
C GLY A 91 2.17 -4.85 -14.32
N GLU A 92 1.14 -5.65 -14.03
CA GLU A 92 0.56 -6.60 -14.99
C GLU A 92 -0.10 -5.86 -16.18
N ALA A 93 -0.80 -4.76 -15.91
CA ALA A 93 -1.39 -3.93 -16.97
C ALA A 93 -0.31 -3.20 -17.79
N ILE A 94 0.76 -2.71 -17.16
CA ILE A 94 1.90 -2.10 -17.87
C ILE A 94 2.53 -3.13 -18.80
N ALA A 95 2.79 -4.35 -18.32
CA ALA A 95 3.33 -5.43 -19.12
C ALA A 95 2.44 -5.74 -20.34
N TRP A 96 1.13 -5.86 -20.13
CA TRP A 96 0.17 -6.08 -21.19
C TRP A 96 0.18 -4.96 -22.22
N HIS A 97 0.12 -3.70 -21.79
CA HIS A 97 0.17 -2.56 -22.69
C HIS A 97 1.45 -2.50 -23.52
N ILE A 98 2.59 -2.86 -22.93
CA ILE A 98 3.86 -2.95 -23.65
C ILE A 98 3.79 -4.08 -24.68
N GLY A 99 3.30 -5.26 -24.30
CA GLY A 99 3.14 -6.40 -25.19
C GLY A 99 2.30 -6.08 -26.42
N GLU A 100 1.16 -5.38 -26.22
CA GLU A 100 0.28 -4.92 -27.30
C GLU A 100 1.00 -3.92 -28.24
N GLU A 101 1.68 -2.90 -27.69
CA GLU A 101 2.40 -1.90 -28.48
C GLU A 101 3.58 -2.46 -29.26
N LEU A 102 4.23 -3.48 -28.76
CA LEU A 102 5.34 -4.16 -29.42
C LEU A 102 4.88 -5.31 -30.36
N GLY A 103 3.59 -5.66 -30.31
CA GLY A 103 3.03 -6.75 -31.11
C GLY A 103 3.52 -8.14 -30.70
N LEU A 104 3.82 -8.34 -29.42
CA LEU A 104 4.31 -9.59 -28.89
C LEU A 104 3.18 -10.64 -28.83
N LYS A 105 3.32 -11.77 -29.52
CA LYS A 105 2.29 -12.83 -29.57
C LYS A 105 2.12 -13.55 -28.23
N LYS A 106 3.22 -13.79 -27.52
CA LYS A 106 3.26 -14.47 -26.21
C LYS A 106 4.30 -13.77 -25.35
N PRO A 107 3.98 -12.58 -24.79
CA PRO A 107 4.94 -11.88 -23.96
C PRO A 107 5.25 -12.67 -22.70
N GLU A 108 6.51 -12.93 -22.44
CA GLU A 108 6.98 -13.58 -21.23
C GLU A 108 7.04 -12.57 -20.09
N ARG A 109 6.52 -12.98 -18.96
CA ARG A 109 6.41 -12.20 -17.74
C ARG A 109 7.33 -12.80 -16.68
N ILE A 110 8.34 -12.06 -16.22
CA ILE A 110 9.13 -12.43 -15.06
C ILE A 110 8.70 -11.60 -13.84
N VAL A 111 8.51 -12.27 -12.70
CA VAL A 111 7.96 -11.67 -11.50
C VAL A 111 8.80 -12.03 -10.29
N PHE A 112 9.16 -11.03 -9.52
CA PHE A 112 9.90 -11.19 -8.27
C PHE A 112 9.40 -10.19 -7.23
N ASN A 113 9.36 -10.61 -5.97
CA ASN A 113 8.91 -9.77 -4.86
C ASN A 113 10.05 -8.96 -4.22
N GLU A 114 11.29 -9.22 -4.60
CA GLU A 114 12.49 -8.51 -4.17
C GLU A 114 13.49 -8.42 -5.31
N ILE A 115 14.28 -7.36 -5.34
CA ILE A 115 15.29 -7.15 -6.38
C ILE A 115 16.64 -7.61 -5.82
N THR A 116 16.80 -8.94 -5.76
CA THR A 116 18.04 -9.62 -5.39
C THR A 116 18.53 -10.46 -6.57
N LYS A 117 19.79 -10.83 -6.54
CA LYS A 117 20.40 -11.66 -7.59
C LYS A 117 19.70 -13.01 -7.74
N GLU A 118 19.41 -13.63 -6.60
CA GLU A 118 18.76 -14.94 -6.50
C GLU A 118 17.33 -14.91 -7.04
N ALA A 119 16.54 -13.90 -6.61
CA ALA A 119 15.17 -13.76 -7.06
C ALA A 119 15.05 -13.44 -8.55
N ILE A 120 16.00 -12.67 -9.11
CA ILE A 120 16.05 -12.38 -10.54
C ILE A 120 16.44 -13.63 -11.33
N ALA A 121 17.43 -14.40 -10.88
CA ALA A 121 17.84 -15.64 -11.53
C ALA A 121 16.68 -16.65 -11.60
N GLU A 122 16.01 -16.89 -10.45
CA GLU A 122 14.84 -17.76 -10.37
C GLU A 122 13.71 -17.31 -11.30
N ALA A 123 13.44 -16.00 -11.36
CA ALA A 123 12.36 -15.46 -12.20
C ALA A 123 12.65 -15.61 -13.70
N ILE A 124 13.91 -15.54 -14.12
CA ILE A 124 14.32 -15.75 -15.51
C ILE A 124 14.19 -17.23 -15.91
N GLU A 125 14.49 -18.15 -15.00
CA GLU A 125 14.36 -19.59 -15.24
C GLU A 125 12.88 -20.03 -15.27
N HIS A 126 11.97 -19.26 -14.65
CA HIS A 126 10.55 -19.59 -14.53
C HIS A 126 9.63 -18.46 -15.03
N PRO A 127 9.74 -18.07 -16.31
CA PRO A 127 8.84 -17.05 -16.87
C PRO A 127 7.41 -17.58 -16.94
N ARG A 128 6.45 -16.68 -16.83
CA ARG A 128 5.02 -16.98 -16.96
C ARG A 128 4.37 -16.12 -18.04
N LEU A 129 3.14 -16.42 -18.39
CA LEU A 129 2.32 -15.52 -19.21
C LEU A 129 1.74 -14.38 -18.33
N ILE A 130 1.25 -13.34 -18.99
CA ILE A 130 0.50 -12.27 -18.34
C ILE A 130 -0.76 -12.86 -17.69
N ASP A 131 -0.97 -12.55 -16.40
CA ASP A 131 -2.18 -12.93 -15.67
C ASP A 131 -3.35 -12.05 -16.12
N GLN A 132 -4.26 -12.64 -16.90
CA GLN A 132 -5.40 -11.96 -17.44
C GLN A 132 -6.38 -11.51 -16.33
N ASN A 133 -6.46 -12.21 -15.20
CA ASN A 133 -7.34 -11.82 -14.09
C ASN A 133 -6.82 -10.55 -13.41
N LEU A 134 -5.52 -10.45 -13.17
CA LEU A 134 -4.91 -9.22 -12.65
C LEU A 134 -5.02 -8.05 -13.63
N ARG A 135 -4.81 -8.32 -14.92
CA ARG A 135 -5.00 -7.32 -15.98
C ARG A 135 -6.44 -6.82 -16.00
N TYR A 136 -7.44 -7.72 -16.03
CA TYR A 136 -8.86 -7.32 -16.00
C TYR A 136 -9.25 -6.61 -14.72
N ALA A 137 -8.68 -6.99 -13.57
CA ALA A 137 -8.93 -6.29 -12.31
C ALA A 137 -8.41 -4.84 -12.32
N GLN A 138 -7.27 -4.59 -12.98
CA GLN A 138 -6.76 -3.23 -13.18
C GLN A 138 -7.63 -2.46 -14.18
N GLU A 139 -8.00 -3.07 -15.29
CA GLU A 139 -8.87 -2.49 -16.32
C GLU A 139 -10.23 -2.10 -15.76
N ALA A 140 -10.88 -2.99 -15.03
CA ALA A 140 -12.17 -2.72 -14.38
C ALA A 140 -12.05 -1.55 -13.37
N ARG A 141 -10.97 -1.50 -12.60
CA ARG A 141 -10.68 -0.38 -11.71
C ARG A 141 -10.51 0.93 -12.49
N ARG A 142 -9.77 0.91 -13.60
CA ARG A 142 -9.52 2.09 -14.42
C ARG A 142 -10.81 2.62 -15.05
N VAL A 143 -11.66 1.72 -15.57
CA VAL A 143 -12.98 2.03 -16.12
C VAL A 143 -13.89 2.63 -15.03
N LEU A 144 -13.96 2.00 -13.87
CA LEU A 144 -14.77 2.47 -12.74
C LEU A 144 -14.32 3.84 -12.24
N ASP A 145 -13.02 4.06 -12.06
CA ASP A 145 -12.46 5.35 -11.65
C ASP A 145 -12.80 6.46 -12.67
N ARG A 146 -12.81 6.12 -13.96
CA ARG A 146 -13.19 7.05 -15.02
C ARG A 146 -14.69 7.40 -14.98
N LEU A 147 -15.56 6.41 -14.98
CA LEU A 147 -17.01 6.62 -15.03
C LEU A 147 -17.50 7.33 -13.76
N VAL A 148 -17.24 6.74 -12.58
CA VAL A 148 -17.70 7.29 -11.30
C VAL A 148 -17.07 8.66 -11.02
N GLY A 149 -15.77 8.81 -11.26
CA GLY A 149 -15.06 10.05 -10.99
C GLY A 149 -15.58 11.23 -11.82
N TYR A 150 -15.85 11.02 -13.10
CA TYR A 150 -16.32 12.09 -13.99
C TYR A 150 -17.80 12.41 -13.78
N ASP A 151 -18.66 11.40 -13.66
CA ASP A 151 -20.09 11.60 -13.50
C ASP A 151 -20.42 12.27 -12.16
N LEU A 152 -19.85 11.76 -11.05
CA LEU A 152 -20.06 12.36 -9.75
C LEU A 152 -19.43 13.75 -9.63
N SER A 153 -18.23 13.96 -10.17
CA SER A 153 -17.62 15.29 -10.16
C SER A 153 -18.44 16.28 -10.96
N GLY A 154 -18.95 15.90 -12.14
CA GLY A 154 -19.84 16.72 -12.93
C GLY A 154 -21.16 17.08 -12.21
N LEU A 155 -21.73 16.14 -11.45
CA LEU A 155 -22.91 16.37 -10.65
C LEU A 155 -22.63 17.36 -9.50
N ILE A 156 -21.51 17.17 -8.79
CA ILE A 156 -21.09 18.05 -7.67
C ILE A 156 -20.82 19.47 -8.18
N TRP A 157 -20.23 19.63 -9.37
CA TRP A 157 -20.01 20.95 -9.98
C TRP A 157 -21.32 21.71 -10.19
N LYS A 158 -22.36 20.99 -10.62
CA LYS A 158 -23.70 21.59 -10.87
C LYS A 158 -24.46 21.90 -9.58
N LYS A 159 -24.28 21.06 -8.53
CA LYS A 159 -25.12 21.13 -7.33
C LYS A 159 -24.46 21.82 -6.14
N VAL A 160 -23.13 21.86 -6.06
CA VAL A 160 -22.36 22.40 -4.95
C VAL A 160 -21.45 23.53 -5.41
N ARG A 161 -20.34 23.20 -6.06
CA ARG A 161 -19.35 24.18 -6.53
C ARG A 161 -18.44 23.57 -7.60
N TYR A 162 -18.10 24.37 -8.61
CA TYR A 162 -17.11 24.02 -9.62
C TYR A 162 -15.72 23.73 -9.00
N GLY A 163 -15.00 22.76 -9.56
CA GLY A 163 -13.64 22.40 -9.17
C GLY A 163 -13.54 21.38 -8.01
N LEU A 164 -14.67 20.94 -7.42
CA LEU A 164 -14.67 19.82 -6.50
C LEU A 164 -14.55 18.49 -7.25
N SER A 165 -13.97 17.48 -6.61
CA SER A 165 -13.88 16.13 -7.20
C SER A 165 -14.51 15.09 -6.30
N ALA A 166 -15.11 14.07 -6.90
CA ALA A 166 -15.55 12.85 -6.24
C ALA A 166 -14.85 11.66 -6.88
N GLY A 167 -14.79 10.57 -6.15
CA GLY A 167 -14.19 9.34 -6.66
C GLY A 167 -14.20 8.22 -5.63
N ARG A 168 -13.78 7.07 -6.06
CA ARG A 168 -13.81 5.81 -5.31
C ARG A 168 -13.05 5.86 -3.98
N VAL A 169 -12.04 6.69 -3.84
CA VAL A 169 -11.24 6.81 -2.61
C VAL A 169 -11.69 8.00 -1.77
N GLN A 170 -11.79 9.20 -2.37
CA GLN A 170 -12.10 10.41 -1.60
C GLN A 170 -13.54 10.45 -1.08
N SER A 171 -14.52 9.89 -1.80
CA SER A 171 -15.92 9.91 -1.34
C SER A 171 -16.15 9.02 -0.10
N PRO A 172 -15.70 7.76 -0.06
CA PRO A 172 -15.75 6.95 1.17
C PRO A 172 -14.95 7.54 2.32
N ALA A 173 -13.75 8.10 2.05
CA ALA A 173 -12.94 8.74 3.09
C ALA A 173 -13.67 9.92 3.73
N LEU A 174 -14.29 10.80 2.92
CA LEU A 174 -15.09 11.91 3.40
C LEU A 174 -16.30 11.44 4.21
N ARG A 175 -16.95 10.36 3.78
CA ARG A 175 -18.09 9.78 4.50
C ARG A 175 -17.68 9.31 5.90
N ILE A 176 -16.57 8.58 6.03
CA ILE A 176 -16.06 8.11 7.32
C ILE A 176 -15.76 9.30 8.25
N LEU A 177 -15.11 10.34 7.72
CA LEU A 177 -14.83 11.56 8.49
C LEU A 177 -16.12 12.26 8.93
N MET A 178 -17.12 12.37 8.06
CA MET A 178 -18.40 12.98 8.38
C MET A 178 -19.18 12.18 9.45
N GLU A 179 -19.18 10.86 9.34
CA GLU A 179 -19.84 9.98 10.33
C GLU A 179 -19.17 10.17 11.71
N ARG A 180 -17.83 10.18 11.75
CA ARG A 180 -17.08 10.43 12.99
C ARG A 180 -17.32 11.81 13.56
N GLU A 181 -17.37 12.85 12.72
CA GLU A 181 -17.69 14.23 13.17
C GLU A 181 -19.10 14.33 13.76
N ARG A 182 -20.07 13.60 13.20
CA ARG A 182 -21.43 13.52 13.78
C ARG A 182 -21.44 12.86 15.14
N GLU A 183 -20.67 11.79 15.35
CA GLU A 183 -20.49 11.15 16.66
C GLU A 183 -19.90 12.14 17.67
N ILE A 184 -18.83 12.86 17.26
CA ILE A 184 -18.19 13.87 18.12
C ILE A 184 -19.18 14.96 18.53
N ARG A 185 -19.97 15.47 17.59
CA ARG A 185 -20.98 16.51 17.87
C ARG A 185 -22.15 16.01 18.71
N ALA A 186 -22.49 14.75 18.61
CA ALA A 186 -23.53 14.11 19.39
C ALA A 186 -23.04 13.66 20.79
N PHE A 187 -21.73 13.68 21.02
CA PHE A 187 -21.15 13.25 22.28
C PHE A 187 -21.56 14.20 23.43
N MET A 188 -22.19 13.66 24.45
CA MET A 188 -22.53 14.32 25.68
C MET A 188 -21.44 14.05 26.72
N PRO A 189 -20.60 15.03 27.09
CA PRO A 189 -19.55 14.79 28.07
C PRO A 189 -20.15 14.53 29.46
N GLU A 190 -19.65 13.47 30.09
CA GLU A 190 -19.99 13.14 31.47
C GLU A 190 -18.79 13.40 32.40
N THR A 191 -19.02 14.02 33.54
CA THR A 191 -17.99 14.21 34.56
C THR A 191 -17.93 12.98 35.45
N TYR A 192 -16.72 12.51 35.74
CA TYR A 192 -16.47 11.48 36.74
C TYR A 192 -15.22 11.81 37.53
N PHE A 193 -15.04 11.16 38.68
CA PHE A 193 -13.91 11.36 39.58
C PHE A 193 -13.03 10.11 39.56
N VAL A 194 -11.75 10.30 39.30
CA VAL A 194 -10.74 9.25 39.48
C VAL A 194 -10.11 9.44 40.84
N ILE A 195 -10.28 8.43 41.70
CA ILE A 195 -9.75 8.47 43.07
C ILE A 195 -8.48 7.62 43.10
N THR A 196 -7.37 8.23 43.52
CA THR A 196 -6.10 7.53 43.70
C THR A 196 -5.60 7.67 45.12
N ALA A 197 -4.93 6.68 45.65
CA ALA A 197 -4.28 6.70 46.95
C ALA A 197 -2.78 6.37 46.79
N ASP A 198 -1.92 7.30 47.22
CA ASP A 198 -0.51 7.06 47.32
C ASP A 198 -0.22 6.57 48.78
N THR A 199 0.25 5.33 48.88
CA THR A 199 0.52 4.67 50.15
C THR A 199 1.88 3.97 50.10
N LYS A 200 2.26 3.39 51.26
CA LYS A 200 3.49 2.59 51.36
C LYS A 200 3.18 1.19 51.90
N THR A 201 3.88 0.23 51.37
CA THR A 201 3.86 -1.13 51.93
C THR A 201 4.48 -1.14 53.35
N PRO A 202 4.25 -2.17 54.17
CA PRO A 202 4.93 -2.30 55.46
C PRO A 202 6.47 -2.31 55.34
N LYS A 203 7.02 -2.65 54.16
CA LYS A 203 8.46 -2.62 53.87
C LYS A 203 8.96 -1.23 53.44
N GLY A 204 8.06 -0.25 53.27
CA GLY A 204 8.41 1.10 52.89
C GLY A 204 8.33 1.40 51.37
N ASP A 205 8.00 0.42 50.53
CA ASP A 205 7.89 0.59 49.10
C ASP A 205 6.65 1.47 48.74
N ALA A 206 6.83 2.38 47.83
CA ALA A 206 5.73 3.25 47.36
C ALA A 206 4.72 2.44 46.53
N LEU A 207 3.45 2.57 46.85
CA LEU A 207 2.36 1.90 46.14
C LEU A 207 1.28 2.90 45.80
N ARG A 208 0.95 3.01 44.50
CA ARG A 208 -0.18 3.81 44.01
C ARG A 208 -1.34 2.91 43.65
N LEU A 209 -2.48 3.17 44.28
CA LEU A 209 -3.72 2.44 44.07
C LEU A 209 -4.71 3.34 43.33
N THR A 210 -5.54 2.76 42.50
CA THR A 210 -6.62 3.44 41.79
C THR A 210 -7.95 2.78 42.18
N CYS A 211 -8.95 3.57 42.51
CA CYS A 211 -10.28 3.05 42.78
C CYS A 211 -10.88 2.43 41.51
N ALA A 212 -11.44 1.25 41.64
CA ALA A 212 -12.06 0.53 40.52
C ALA A 212 -13.38 1.17 40.07
N VAL A 213 -14.01 1.97 40.94
CA VAL A 213 -15.25 2.68 40.63
C VAL A 213 -14.91 4.15 40.34
N GLU A 214 -15.49 4.69 39.26
CA GLU A 214 -15.42 6.11 38.89
C GLU A 214 -16.72 6.79 39.24
N PRO A 215 -16.82 7.42 40.46
CA PRO A 215 -18.04 8.06 40.89
C PRO A 215 -18.39 9.26 39.99
N LYS A 216 -19.65 9.41 39.63
CA LYS A 216 -20.13 10.56 38.85
C LYS A 216 -20.52 11.79 39.73
N LYS A 217 -20.71 11.56 41.02
CA LYS A 217 -21.08 12.61 41.97
C LYS A 217 -19.96 12.88 42.99
N LYS A 218 -19.78 14.15 43.32
CA LYS A 218 -18.75 14.57 44.27
C LYS A 218 -18.97 13.97 45.67
N ASP A 219 -20.18 13.93 46.16
CA ASP A 219 -20.53 13.38 47.47
C ASP A 219 -20.20 11.88 47.57
N GLU A 220 -20.33 11.14 46.48
CA GLU A 220 -19.95 9.74 46.40
C GLU A 220 -18.44 9.56 46.46
N ALA A 221 -17.70 10.40 45.73
CA ALA A 221 -16.23 10.39 45.76
C ALA A 221 -15.71 10.75 47.16
N GLU A 222 -16.29 11.76 47.81
CA GLU A 222 -15.93 12.14 49.17
C GLU A 222 -16.18 11.02 50.18
N ARG A 223 -17.34 10.33 50.11
CA ARG A 223 -17.62 9.15 50.95
C ARG A 223 -16.57 8.05 50.81
N ILE A 224 -16.14 7.74 49.60
CA ILE A 224 -15.10 6.73 49.35
C ILE A 224 -13.77 7.18 50.00
N ILE A 225 -13.40 8.46 49.82
CA ILE A 225 -12.17 9.01 50.40
C ILE A 225 -12.21 8.97 51.95
N ASP A 226 -13.34 9.35 52.54
CA ASP A 226 -13.50 9.36 54.00
C ASP A 226 -13.49 7.93 54.58
N ALA A 227 -14.12 6.97 53.88
CA ALA A 227 -14.05 5.56 54.28
C ALA A 227 -12.62 5.05 54.28
N VAL A 228 -11.85 5.31 53.20
CA VAL A 228 -10.43 4.90 53.10
C VAL A 228 -9.57 5.55 54.19
N LYS A 229 -9.81 6.83 54.48
CA LYS A 229 -9.09 7.55 55.58
C LYS A 229 -9.39 6.99 56.97
N LYS A 230 -10.62 6.55 57.19
CA LYS A 230 -11.10 6.04 58.49
C LYS A 230 -10.66 4.59 58.70
N ASP A 231 -10.91 3.73 57.71
CA ASP A 231 -10.81 2.28 57.88
C ASP A 231 -9.51 1.68 57.29
N GLY A 232 -8.74 2.49 56.52
CA GLY A 232 -7.51 2.08 55.87
C GLY A 232 -7.80 1.22 54.61
N LEU A 233 -6.72 0.57 54.09
CA LEU A 233 -6.77 -0.30 52.95
C LEU A 233 -6.14 -1.67 53.29
N THR A 234 -6.83 -2.75 52.89
CA THR A 234 -6.34 -4.12 53.10
C THR A 234 -6.32 -4.86 51.76
N VAL A 235 -5.22 -5.55 51.47
CA VAL A 235 -5.13 -6.41 50.27
C VAL A 235 -6.00 -7.64 50.49
N THR A 236 -7.03 -7.80 49.69
CA THR A 236 -7.97 -8.93 49.78
C THR A 236 -7.70 -10.00 48.76
N ASP A 237 -7.12 -9.65 47.62
CA ASP A 237 -6.79 -10.60 46.55
C ASP A 237 -5.55 -10.16 45.78
N VAL A 238 -4.79 -11.11 45.27
CA VAL A 238 -3.64 -10.91 44.38
C VAL A 238 -3.75 -11.90 43.24
N SER A 239 -3.88 -11.40 42.04
CA SER A 239 -3.90 -12.22 40.80
C SER A 239 -2.62 -12.01 40.01
N GLU A 240 -2.00 -13.09 39.60
CA GLU A 240 -0.83 -13.10 38.73
C GLU A 240 -1.22 -13.65 37.36
N THR A 241 -0.82 -12.97 36.31
CA THR A 241 -1.04 -13.42 34.93
C THR A 241 0.25 -13.36 34.12
N GLU A 242 0.54 -14.45 33.42
CA GLU A 242 1.65 -14.49 32.48
C GLU A 242 1.22 -13.81 31.15
N ALA A 243 1.95 -12.79 30.74
CA ALA A 243 1.76 -12.15 29.44
C ALA A 243 2.91 -12.50 28.50
N LYS A 244 2.64 -13.30 27.48
CA LYS A 244 3.60 -13.56 26.40
C LYS A 244 3.68 -12.35 25.46
N ARG A 245 4.88 -11.78 25.32
CA ARG A 245 5.15 -10.79 24.27
C ARG A 245 5.73 -11.51 23.06
N VAL A 246 5.01 -11.43 21.95
CA VAL A 246 5.48 -11.95 20.66
C VAL A 246 5.99 -10.80 19.80
N ALA A 247 6.92 -11.10 18.89
CA ALA A 247 7.38 -10.14 17.90
C ALA A 247 6.22 -9.68 17.02
N ARG A 248 6.25 -8.42 16.61
CA ARG A 248 5.26 -7.90 15.65
C ARG A 248 5.49 -8.55 14.29
N PRO A 249 4.42 -8.79 13.51
CA PRO A 249 4.57 -9.29 12.15
C PRO A 249 5.31 -8.27 11.27
N PRO A 250 5.85 -8.70 10.12
CA PRO A 250 6.39 -7.80 9.10
C PRO A 250 5.37 -6.74 8.69
N PHE A 251 5.85 -5.64 8.11
CA PHE A 251 4.98 -4.57 7.68
C PHE A 251 4.12 -4.98 6.47
N THR A 252 2.84 -4.68 6.55
CA THR A 252 1.98 -4.48 5.38
C THR A 252 2.06 -3.02 4.93
N THR A 253 1.53 -2.70 3.73
CA THR A 253 1.44 -1.31 3.26
C THR A 253 0.82 -0.38 4.31
N SER A 254 -0.29 -0.81 4.92
CA SER A 254 -1.02 -0.01 5.92
C SER A 254 -0.22 0.19 7.20
N THR A 255 0.37 -0.86 7.77
CA THR A 255 1.14 -0.76 9.02
C THR A 255 2.45 -0.03 8.82
N LEU A 256 3.09 -0.12 7.63
CA LEU A 256 4.24 0.69 7.27
C LEU A 256 3.91 2.18 7.29
N GLN A 257 2.81 2.58 6.63
CA GLN A 257 2.37 3.98 6.58
C GLN A 257 2.03 4.52 7.98
N GLN A 258 1.31 3.76 8.79
CA GLN A 258 0.95 4.13 10.17
C GLN A 258 2.19 4.33 11.04
N THR A 259 3.13 3.38 10.98
CA THR A 259 4.36 3.46 11.77
C THR A 259 5.27 4.59 11.32
N ALA A 260 5.42 4.80 10.01
CA ALA A 260 6.19 5.90 9.47
C ALA A 260 5.58 7.26 9.82
N SER A 261 4.25 7.36 9.81
CA SER A 261 3.55 8.57 10.24
C SER A 261 3.76 8.85 11.73
N SER A 262 3.55 7.85 12.60
CA SER A 262 3.63 8.05 14.04
C SER A 262 5.06 8.25 14.56
N ARG A 263 6.06 7.58 13.97
CA ARG A 263 7.45 7.63 14.45
C ARG A 263 8.32 8.64 13.73
N LEU A 264 8.06 8.88 12.44
CA LEU A 264 8.92 9.71 11.58
C LEU A 264 8.21 10.94 11.04
N GLY A 265 6.90 11.13 11.33
CA GLY A 265 6.12 12.24 10.82
C GLY A 265 5.90 12.23 9.31
N LEU A 266 6.09 11.09 8.64
CA LEU A 266 5.97 10.99 7.19
C LEU A 266 4.52 10.86 6.75
N SER A 267 4.13 11.60 5.71
CA SER A 267 2.83 11.37 5.06
C SER A 267 2.79 10.00 4.37
N PRO A 268 1.62 9.38 4.20
CA PRO A 268 1.48 8.11 3.47
C PRO A 268 2.11 8.14 2.07
N SER A 269 1.91 9.22 1.32
CA SER A 269 2.51 9.40 -0.01
C SER A 269 4.03 9.44 0.02
N ASN A 270 4.60 10.16 1.00
CA ASN A 270 6.05 10.26 1.13
C ASN A 270 6.67 8.92 1.59
N THR A 271 5.99 8.21 2.50
CA THR A 271 6.37 6.85 2.92
C THR A 271 6.45 5.92 1.73
N MET A 272 5.41 5.88 0.88
CA MET A 272 5.39 5.02 -0.31
C MET A 272 6.45 5.40 -1.33
N ARG A 273 6.72 6.70 -1.52
CA ARG A 273 7.79 7.17 -2.40
C ARG A 273 9.19 6.73 -1.94
N ILE A 274 9.44 6.75 -0.63
CA ILE A 274 10.70 6.28 -0.05
C ILE A 274 10.79 4.76 -0.15
N ALA A 275 9.73 4.04 0.20
CA ALA A 275 9.67 2.58 0.11
C ALA A 275 9.90 2.08 -1.33
N GLN A 276 9.34 2.76 -2.34
CA GLN A 276 9.58 2.45 -3.75
C GLN A 276 11.08 2.57 -4.10
N LYS A 277 11.75 3.62 -3.64
CA LYS A 277 13.19 3.78 -3.87
C LYS A 277 14.02 2.69 -3.21
N LEU A 278 13.65 2.28 -1.99
CA LEU A 278 14.33 1.20 -1.28
C LEU A 278 14.12 -0.16 -1.97
N TYR A 279 12.91 -0.42 -2.45
CA TYR A 279 12.62 -1.62 -3.24
C TYR A 279 13.42 -1.65 -4.55
N GLU A 280 13.41 -0.56 -5.33
CA GLU A 280 14.15 -0.45 -6.59
C GLU A 280 15.67 -0.57 -6.42
N ALA A 281 16.18 -0.21 -5.22
CA ALA A 281 17.58 -0.39 -4.85
C ALA A 281 17.90 -1.78 -4.28
N GLY A 282 16.88 -2.66 -4.08
CA GLY A 282 17.05 -4.01 -3.56
C GLY A 282 17.20 -4.10 -2.03
N HIS A 283 16.79 -3.06 -1.29
CA HIS A 283 16.93 -3.04 0.18
C HIS A 283 15.73 -3.61 0.92
N ILE A 284 14.55 -3.63 0.31
CA ILE A 284 13.34 -4.18 0.89
C ILE A 284 12.56 -4.97 -0.17
N THR A 285 11.68 -5.86 0.27
CA THR A 285 10.71 -6.52 -0.59
C THR A 285 9.65 -5.55 -1.08
N TYR A 286 8.83 -5.96 -2.05
CA TYR A 286 7.78 -5.11 -2.61
C TYR A 286 6.82 -4.63 -1.53
N MET A 287 6.66 -3.32 -1.41
CA MET A 287 5.96 -2.67 -0.30
C MET A 287 4.44 -2.60 -0.46
N ARG A 288 3.88 -2.87 -1.64
CA ARG A 288 2.43 -2.93 -1.84
C ARG A 288 1.93 -4.34 -1.59
N THR A 289 1.82 -4.70 -0.32
CA THR A 289 1.37 -6.02 0.14
C THR A 289 0.49 -5.89 1.38
N ASP A 290 -0.45 -6.78 1.52
CA ASP A 290 -1.25 -7.00 2.74
C ASP A 290 -0.88 -8.32 3.44
N SER A 291 0.07 -9.08 2.85
CA SER A 291 0.60 -10.31 3.43
C SER A 291 1.71 -10.04 4.45
N VAL A 292 1.70 -10.81 5.52
CA VAL A 292 2.76 -10.86 6.54
C VAL A 292 3.61 -12.13 6.43
N ASN A 293 3.41 -12.93 5.39
CA ASN A 293 4.15 -14.17 5.18
C ASN A 293 5.59 -13.86 4.76
N LEU A 294 6.53 -14.50 5.43
CA LEU A 294 7.94 -14.46 5.08
C LEU A 294 8.30 -15.57 4.11
N GLY A 295 9.13 -15.26 3.13
CA GLY A 295 9.73 -16.24 2.24
C GLY A 295 10.64 -17.22 3.00
N VAL A 296 10.92 -18.37 2.37
CA VAL A 296 11.77 -19.41 2.97
C VAL A 296 13.14 -18.87 3.37
N PRO A 297 13.87 -18.09 2.53
CA PRO A 297 15.18 -17.56 2.91
C PRO A 297 15.13 -16.66 4.15
N ALA A 298 14.12 -15.79 4.24
CA ALA A 298 13.95 -14.88 5.38
C ALA A 298 13.55 -15.57 6.69
N ARG A 299 13.06 -16.83 6.63
CA ARG A 299 12.77 -17.65 7.81
C ARG A 299 13.98 -18.48 8.26
N ALA A 300 14.92 -18.68 7.37
CA ALA A 300 16.14 -19.45 7.64
C ALA A 300 17.30 -18.56 8.16
N ALA A 301 17.21 -17.25 7.99
CA ALA A 301 18.15 -16.25 8.51
C ALA A 301 17.82 -15.86 9.96
#